data_c75364099a2a0003cad3c96e30f20362
#
_entry.id   c75364099a2a0003cad3c96e30f20362
#
_cell.length_a   1.000
_cell.length_b   1.000
_cell.length_c   1.000
_cell.angle_alpha   90.00
_cell.angle_beta   90.00
_cell.angle_gamma   90.00
#
_symmetry.space_group_name_H-M   'P 1'
#
loop_
_entity.id
_entity.type
_entity.pdbx_description
1 polymer ?
#
loop_
_entity_poly.entity_id
_entity_poly.type
_entity_poly.pdbx_seq_one_letter_code
_entity_poly.pdbx_strand_id
1 'polypeptide(L)'
;MTGVVLGLHVNPEGGVPKHPVHTLEVHRGGCIGDKQNDRKHHGGPLKAVSILEQHVLEFLQAEGHPISAGSTGENVLLGGTHPGDLMVGTVLELGEVKLCITSDAPPCKTIKASFTKGEFNLLSHRKTEGQTRWYARVMHEGSITVGDDVKIINEGGPVGNP
;
A
#
# COMPACT_ATOMS: atom_id res chain seq x y z
N MET A 1 -4.53 -9.25 15.42
CA MET A 1 -3.33 -9.26 14.60
C MET A 1 -2.83 -7.83 14.47
N THR A 2 -1.54 -7.63 14.60
CA THR A 2 -0.96 -6.29 14.59
C THR A 2 0.19 -6.20 13.60
N GLY A 3 0.45 -4.98 13.14
CA GLY A 3 1.59 -4.65 12.31
C GLY A 3 2.16 -3.31 12.75
N VAL A 4 3.03 -2.75 11.93
CA VAL A 4 3.68 -1.47 12.23
C VAL A 4 3.89 -0.69 10.92
N VAL A 5 3.76 0.63 11.00
CA VAL A 5 4.05 1.52 9.88
C VAL A 5 5.56 1.68 9.77
N LEU A 6 6.18 1.05 8.77
CA LEU A 6 7.62 1.13 8.55
C LEU A 6 8.02 2.33 7.74
N GLY A 7 7.17 2.79 6.83
CA GLY A 7 7.46 3.94 6.00
C GLY A 7 6.21 4.58 5.45
N LEU A 8 6.32 5.87 5.14
CA LEU A 8 5.26 6.67 4.56
C LEU A 8 5.88 7.47 3.41
N HIS A 9 5.20 7.53 2.26
CA HIS A 9 5.78 8.10 1.05
C HIS A 9 4.76 8.91 0.28
N VAL A 10 5.20 10.05 -0.24
CA VAL A 10 4.40 10.91 -1.12
C VAL A 10 5.27 11.47 -2.22
N ASN A 11 4.65 11.91 -3.31
CA ASN A 11 5.34 12.67 -4.35
C ASN A 11 4.43 13.83 -4.77
N PRO A 12 4.76 15.06 -4.36
CA PRO A 12 3.93 16.23 -4.69
C PRO A 12 3.86 16.52 -6.18
N GLU A 13 4.83 16.01 -6.95
CA GLU A 13 4.87 16.21 -8.40
C GLU A 13 4.28 15.05 -9.17
N GLY A 14 3.90 13.99 -8.46
CA GLY A 14 3.34 12.79 -9.07
C GLY A 14 4.41 11.80 -9.54
N GLY A 15 3.97 10.60 -9.86
CA GLY A 15 4.85 9.55 -10.37
C GLY A 15 5.63 8.84 -9.30
N VAL A 16 6.60 8.06 -9.76
CA VAL A 16 7.48 7.26 -8.90
C VAL A 16 8.93 7.68 -9.10
N PRO A 17 9.78 7.51 -8.10
CA PRO A 17 9.48 7.00 -6.76
C PRO A 17 8.74 8.03 -5.92
N LYS A 18 8.08 7.57 -4.86
CA LYS A 18 7.55 8.47 -3.83
C LYS A 18 8.59 8.60 -2.73
N HIS A 19 8.59 9.75 -2.07
CA HIS A 19 9.67 10.13 -1.15
C HIS A 19 9.19 9.98 0.29
N PRO A 20 10.10 9.63 1.22
CA PRO A 20 9.71 9.38 2.60
C PRO A 20 9.29 10.64 3.32
N VAL A 21 8.25 10.50 4.15
CA VAL A 21 7.83 11.51 5.11
C VAL A 21 7.66 10.82 6.46
N HIS A 22 7.78 11.59 7.54
CA HIS A 22 7.64 11.02 8.89
C HIS A 22 6.18 10.89 9.30
N THR A 23 5.36 11.85 8.88
CA THR A 23 3.93 11.90 9.18
C THR A 23 3.16 12.17 7.91
N LEU A 24 2.03 11.50 7.76
CA LEU A 24 1.18 11.61 6.58
C LEU A 24 -0.23 11.92 7.03
N GLU A 25 -0.80 12.99 6.48
CA GLU A 25 -2.20 13.31 6.71
C GLU A 25 -3.04 12.68 5.59
N VAL A 26 -4.09 11.97 5.98
CA VAL A 26 -4.91 11.19 5.06
C VAL A 26 -6.35 11.69 5.10
N HIS A 27 -6.88 12.01 3.93
CA HIS A 27 -8.27 12.43 3.74
C HIS A 27 -8.96 11.45 2.81
N ARG A 28 -10.28 11.53 2.74
CA ARG A 28 -11.06 10.60 1.91
C ARG A 28 -10.65 10.61 0.45
N GLY A 29 -10.13 11.72 -0.05
CA GLY A 29 -9.68 11.84 -1.43
C GLY A 29 -8.26 11.40 -1.67
N GLY A 30 -7.48 11.13 -0.63
CA GLY A 30 -6.09 10.71 -0.75
C GLY A 30 -5.19 11.27 0.32
N CYS A 31 -3.90 11.12 0.09
CA CYS A 31 -2.86 11.55 1.02
C CYS A 31 -2.44 12.98 0.71
N ILE A 32 -2.37 13.82 1.74
CA ILE A 32 -1.92 15.20 1.57
C ILE A 32 -0.45 15.21 1.20
N GLY A 33 -0.11 16.02 0.21
CA GLY A 33 1.26 16.11 -0.31
C GLY A 33 1.57 15.11 -1.41
N ASP A 34 0.62 14.28 -1.76
CA ASP A 34 0.77 13.29 -2.83
C ASP A 34 -0.07 13.72 -4.02
N LYS A 35 0.49 13.56 -5.22
CA LYS A 35 -0.22 13.85 -6.46
C LYS A 35 -0.34 12.56 -7.26
N GLN A 36 -1.56 12.25 -7.70
CA GLN A 36 -1.81 11.09 -8.54
C GLN A 36 -1.97 11.57 -9.97
N ASN A 37 -1.05 11.14 -10.85
CA ASN A 37 -1.04 11.56 -12.25
C ASN A 37 -2.17 10.94 -13.05
N ASP A 38 -2.59 9.74 -12.69
CA ASP A 38 -3.67 9.03 -13.39
C ASP A 38 -4.78 8.73 -12.40
N ARG A 39 -5.70 9.68 -12.25
CA ARG A 39 -6.79 9.57 -11.29
C ARG A 39 -7.85 8.55 -11.70
N LYS A 40 -7.84 8.15 -12.96
CA LYS A 40 -8.77 7.13 -13.44
C LYS A 40 -8.34 5.74 -12.98
N HIS A 41 -7.03 5.46 -12.99
CA HIS A 41 -6.48 4.14 -12.66
C HIS A 41 -5.82 4.11 -11.29
N HIS A 42 -5.31 5.23 -10.80
CA HIS A 42 -4.49 5.30 -9.60
C HIS A 42 -4.95 6.36 -8.62
N GLY A 43 -6.21 6.68 -8.60
CA GLY A 43 -6.70 7.71 -7.70
C GLY A 43 -8.17 7.57 -7.40
N GLY A 44 -8.70 8.58 -6.70
CA GLY A 44 -10.09 8.62 -6.29
C GLY A 44 -10.31 7.92 -4.95
N PRO A 45 -11.55 8.01 -4.42
CA PRO A 45 -11.83 7.55 -3.06
C PRO A 45 -11.56 6.06 -2.82
N LEU A 46 -11.74 5.20 -3.82
CA LEU A 46 -11.51 3.77 -3.66
C LEU A 46 -10.03 3.40 -3.74
N LYS A 47 -9.18 4.33 -4.16
CA LYS A 47 -7.74 4.13 -4.30
C LYS A 47 -7.00 5.28 -3.62
N ALA A 48 -7.51 5.72 -2.49
CA ALA A 48 -6.98 6.89 -1.80
C ALA A 48 -5.59 6.65 -1.22
N VAL A 49 -5.32 5.42 -0.78
CA VAL A 49 -4.04 5.06 -0.17
C VAL A 49 -3.56 3.75 -0.78
N SER A 50 -2.28 3.68 -1.09
CA SER A 50 -1.65 2.44 -1.57
C SER A 50 -0.70 1.89 -0.52
N ILE A 51 -0.69 0.56 -0.40
CA ILE A 51 0.02 -0.15 0.67
C ILE A 51 0.89 -1.25 0.06
N LEU A 52 2.13 -1.35 0.52
CA LEU A 52 3.03 -2.45 0.20
C LEU A 52 3.44 -3.12 1.50
N GLU A 53 3.41 -4.45 1.53
CA GLU A 53 3.84 -5.21 2.70
C GLU A 53 5.34 -5.49 2.65
N GLN A 54 5.98 -5.42 3.82
CA GLN A 54 7.42 -5.65 3.96
C GLN A 54 7.84 -7.02 3.41
N HIS A 55 7.06 -8.07 3.67
CA HIS A 55 7.45 -9.41 3.21
C HIS A 55 7.50 -9.51 1.68
N VAL A 56 6.64 -8.76 0.99
CA VAL A 56 6.65 -8.69 -0.47
C VAL A 56 7.90 -7.97 -0.96
N LEU A 57 8.20 -6.82 -0.35
CA LEU A 57 9.39 -6.04 -0.67
C LEU A 57 10.66 -6.88 -0.48
N GLU A 58 10.78 -7.52 0.67
CA GLU A 58 11.97 -8.31 0.99
C GLU A 58 12.13 -9.53 0.10
N PHE A 59 11.02 -10.19 -0.24
CA PHE A 59 11.07 -11.32 -1.15
C PHE A 59 11.65 -10.90 -2.51
N LEU A 60 11.16 -9.80 -3.06
CA LEU A 60 11.63 -9.31 -4.36
C LEU A 60 13.08 -8.83 -4.29
N GLN A 61 13.48 -8.19 -3.19
CA GLN A 61 14.87 -7.80 -2.98
C GLN A 61 15.79 -9.02 -2.94
N ALA A 62 15.36 -10.09 -2.27
CA ALA A 62 16.13 -11.33 -2.19
C ALA A 62 16.28 -12.00 -3.54
N GLU A 63 15.33 -11.78 -4.45
CA GLU A 63 15.40 -12.28 -5.82
C GLU A 63 16.28 -11.41 -6.72
N GLY A 64 16.87 -10.34 -6.20
CA GLY A 64 17.81 -9.50 -6.91
C GLY A 64 17.22 -8.26 -7.55
N HIS A 65 15.96 -7.93 -7.26
CA HIS A 65 15.34 -6.72 -7.84
C HIS A 65 15.76 -5.48 -7.07
N PRO A 66 15.98 -4.33 -7.77
CA PRO A 66 16.37 -3.08 -7.12
C PRO A 66 15.21 -2.34 -6.43
N ILE A 67 14.09 -3.00 -6.24
CA ILE A 67 12.92 -2.44 -5.55
C ILE A 67 13.30 -1.96 -4.15
N SER A 68 12.76 -0.81 -3.75
CA SER A 68 12.99 -0.25 -2.42
C SER A 68 11.73 0.46 -1.95
N ALA A 69 11.70 0.85 -0.68
CA ALA A 69 10.56 1.55 -0.11
C ALA A 69 10.25 2.82 -0.91
N GLY A 70 9.01 2.98 -1.32
CA GLY A 70 8.56 4.12 -2.13
C GLY A 70 8.81 3.98 -3.62
N SER A 71 9.64 3.04 -4.06
CA SER A 71 10.03 2.96 -5.48
C SER A 71 8.88 2.54 -6.38
N THR A 72 7.90 1.81 -5.87
CA THR A 72 6.72 1.41 -6.64
C THR A 72 5.52 2.32 -6.40
N GLY A 73 5.72 3.41 -5.67
CA GLY A 73 4.69 4.43 -5.48
C GLY A 73 3.70 4.14 -4.37
N GLU A 74 4.02 3.26 -3.45
CA GLU A 74 3.15 3.02 -2.30
C GLU A 74 3.25 4.17 -1.29
N ASN A 75 2.12 4.49 -0.67
CA ASN A 75 2.06 5.49 0.39
C ASN A 75 2.50 4.91 1.73
N VAL A 76 2.16 3.66 2.01
CA VAL A 76 2.45 3.01 3.29
C VAL A 76 3.23 1.74 3.05
N LEU A 77 4.37 1.62 3.73
CA LEU A 77 5.09 0.35 3.84
C LEU A 77 4.72 -0.26 5.19
N LEU A 78 4.08 -1.41 5.15
CA LEU A 78 3.50 -2.06 6.32
C LEU A 78 4.35 -3.26 6.72
N GLY A 79 4.81 -3.27 7.96
CA GLY A 79 5.57 -4.38 8.51
C GLY A 79 4.75 -5.22 9.47
N GLY A 80 5.25 -6.42 9.77
CA GLY A 80 4.64 -7.31 10.75
C GLY A 80 3.53 -8.20 10.22
N THR A 81 3.19 -8.10 8.93
CA THR A 81 2.20 -8.97 8.33
C THR A 81 2.85 -10.17 7.67
N HIS A 82 2.04 -11.20 7.41
CA HIS A 82 2.45 -12.42 6.73
C HIS A 82 1.63 -12.60 5.46
N PRO A 83 2.08 -13.43 4.53
CA PRO A 83 1.29 -13.72 3.33
C PRO A 83 -0.13 -14.17 3.70
N GLY A 84 -1.12 -13.57 3.06
CA GLY A 84 -2.53 -13.88 3.31
C GLY A 84 -3.20 -13.02 4.36
N ASP A 85 -2.46 -12.23 5.11
CA ASP A 85 -3.05 -11.36 6.14
C ASP A 85 -3.91 -10.24 5.55
N LEU A 86 -3.54 -9.72 4.38
CA LEU A 86 -4.30 -8.67 3.71
C LEU A 86 -5.07 -9.24 2.53
N MET A 87 -6.31 -8.78 2.41
CA MET A 87 -7.19 -9.14 1.29
C MET A 87 -8.21 -8.04 1.11
N VAL A 88 -8.97 -8.07 0.03
CA VAL A 88 -10.06 -7.11 -0.18
C VAL A 88 -11.04 -7.24 1.00
N GLY A 89 -11.40 -6.11 1.59
CA GLY A 89 -12.27 -6.04 2.75
C GLY A 89 -11.55 -5.98 4.09
N THR A 90 -10.23 -6.24 4.12
CA THR A 90 -9.45 -6.09 5.36
C THR A 90 -9.50 -4.65 5.82
N VAL A 91 -9.72 -4.44 7.12
CA VAL A 91 -9.72 -3.11 7.73
C VAL A 91 -8.41 -2.94 8.50
N LEU A 92 -7.77 -1.78 8.30
CA LEU A 92 -6.54 -1.42 8.98
C LEU A 92 -6.78 -0.18 9.82
N GLU A 93 -6.37 -0.21 11.08
CA GLU A 93 -6.35 0.97 11.94
C GLU A 93 -4.89 1.32 12.19
N LEU A 94 -4.46 2.46 11.68
CA LEU A 94 -3.08 2.92 11.78
C LEU A 94 -3.07 4.40 12.17
N GLY A 95 -2.49 4.70 13.33
CA GLY A 95 -2.55 6.03 13.90
C GLY A 95 -4.02 6.43 14.11
N GLU A 96 -4.37 7.61 13.61
CA GLU A 96 -5.74 8.11 13.67
C GLU A 96 -6.61 7.62 12.50
N VAL A 97 -6.02 6.93 11.53
CA VAL A 97 -6.65 6.61 10.25
C VAL A 97 -7.21 5.20 10.25
N LYS A 98 -8.37 5.03 9.61
CA LYS A 98 -8.96 3.72 9.41
C LYS A 98 -9.17 3.54 7.91
N LEU A 99 -8.65 2.43 7.38
CA LEU A 99 -8.68 2.10 5.96
C LEU A 99 -9.38 0.77 5.75
N CYS A 100 -9.99 0.61 4.56
CA CYS A 100 -10.50 -0.67 4.10
C CYS A 100 -9.93 -0.98 2.73
N ILE A 101 -9.31 -2.14 2.59
CA ILE A 101 -8.72 -2.56 1.32
C ILE A 101 -9.83 -2.79 0.30
N THR A 102 -9.71 -2.13 -0.85
CA THR A 102 -10.73 -2.17 -1.92
C THR A 102 -10.32 -3.06 -3.09
N SER A 103 -9.02 -3.12 -3.39
CA SER A 103 -8.53 -3.92 -4.51
C SER A 103 -7.02 -4.09 -4.43
N ASP A 104 -6.49 -5.06 -5.17
CA ASP A 104 -5.08 -5.08 -5.46
C ASP A 104 -4.76 -3.93 -6.42
N ALA A 105 -3.49 -3.53 -6.46
CA ALA A 105 -3.00 -2.50 -7.36
C ALA A 105 -2.21 -3.18 -8.49
N PRO A 106 -2.83 -3.35 -9.68
CA PRO A 106 -2.13 -4.01 -10.78
C PRO A 106 -0.87 -3.24 -11.16
N PRO A 107 0.20 -3.95 -11.53
CA PRO A 107 1.44 -3.28 -11.89
C PRO A 107 1.33 -2.64 -13.27
N CYS A 108 2.13 -1.61 -13.51
CA CYS A 108 2.25 -1.00 -14.82
C CYS A 108 3.70 -0.66 -15.09
N LYS A 109 4.00 -0.32 -16.35
CA LYS A 109 5.39 -0.09 -16.77
C LYS A 109 6.05 1.08 -16.05
N THR A 110 5.29 1.95 -15.39
CA THR A 110 5.87 3.09 -14.66
C THR A 110 6.77 2.64 -13.52
N ILE A 111 6.60 1.41 -13.01
CA ILE A 111 7.41 0.89 -11.91
C ILE A 111 8.52 -0.05 -12.39
N LYS A 112 8.76 -0.14 -13.70
CA LYS A 112 9.72 -1.10 -14.25
C LYS A 112 11.15 -0.91 -13.73
N ALA A 113 11.53 0.29 -13.33
CA ALA A 113 12.87 0.56 -12.82
C ALA A 113 13.15 -0.14 -11.48
N SER A 114 12.10 -0.59 -10.78
CA SER A 114 12.23 -1.34 -9.52
C SER A 114 12.53 -2.82 -9.75
N PHE A 115 12.60 -3.26 -11.01
CA PHE A 115 12.72 -4.69 -11.33
C PHE A 115 13.85 -4.94 -12.30
N THR A 116 14.61 -6.02 -12.07
CA THR A 116 15.64 -6.49 -12.98
C THR A 116 14.98 -6.80 -14.32
N LYS A 117 15.55 -6.28 -15.40
CA LYS A 117 15.03 -6.43 -16.78
C LYS A 117 13.62 -5.87 -16.93
N GLY A 118 13.21 -4.98 -16.03
CA GLY A 118 11.90 -4.35 -16.12
C GLY A 118 10.73 -5.29 -15.84
N GLU A 119 10.94 -6.38 -15.11
CA GLU A 119 9.93 -7.42 -14.88
C GLU A 119 8.87 -6.98 -13.85
N PHE A 120 8.20 -5.86 -14.11
CA PHE A 120 7.25 -5.26 -13.17
C PHE A 120 6.01 -6.14 -12.93
N ASN A 121 5.70 -7.06 -13.84
CA ASN A 121 4.55 -7.96 -13.69
C ASN A 121 4.71 -8.96 -12.54
N LEU A 122 5.89 -9.03 -11.93
CA LEU A 122 6.09 -9.86 -10.75
C LEU A 122 5.31 -9.31 -9.55
N LEU A 123 5.00 -8.01 -9.53
CA LEU A 123 4.19 -7.40 -8.47
C LEU A 123 2.73 -7.40 -8.91
N SER A 124 2.15 -8.61 -8.98
CA SER A 124 0.81 -8.81 -9.52
C SER A 124 0.06 -9.90 -8.75
N HIS A 125 -1.07 -9.52 -8.17
CA HIS A 125 -1.94 -10.46 -7.47
C HIS A 125 -2.51 -11.53 -8.39
N ARG A 126 -2.73 -11.18 -9.66
CA ARG A 126 -3.21 -12.15 -10.66
C ARG A 126 -2.18 -13.23 -10.94
N LYS A 127 -0.90 -12.86 -10.90
CA LYS A 127 0.19 -13.77 -11.20
C LYS A 127 0.60 -14.59 -9.98
N THR A 128 0.70 -13.92 -8.83
CA THR A 128 1.09 -14.55 -7.56
C THR A 128 0.22 -13.94 -6.47
N GLU A 129 -0.72 -14.71 -5.97
CA GLU A 129 -1.68 -14.24 -4.98
C GLU A 129 -0.97 -13.61 -3.78
N GLY A 130 -1.35 -12.38 -3.44
CA GLY A 130 -0.77 -11.65 -2.31
C GLY A 130 0.53 -10.93 -2.61
N GLN A 131 1.18 -11.20 -3.74
CA GLN A 131 2.42 -10.52 -4.12
C GLN A 131 2.09 -9.27 -4.91
N THR A 132 1.59 -8.25 -4.20
CA THR A 132 1.05 -7.04 -4.81
C THR A 132 1.11 -5.88 -3.85
N ARG A 133 0.81 -4.68 -4.37
CA ARG A 133 0.40 -3.54 -3.54
C ARG A 133 -1.12 -3.60 -3.43
N TRP A 134 -1.65 -2.96 -2.39
CA TRP A 134 -3.09 -2.89 -2.16
C TRP A 134 -3.55 -1.44 -2.20
N TYR A 135 -4.74 -1.21 -2.76
CA TYR A 135 -5.44 0.07 -2.64
C TYR A 135 -6.45 -0.01 -1.50
N ALA A 136 -6.64 1.13 -0.83
CA ALA A 136 -7.60 1.23 0.26
C ALA A 136 -8.38 2.53 0.19
N ARG A 137 -9.62 2.47 0.64
CA ARG A 137 -10.44 3.67 0.87
C ARG A 137 -10.30 4.10 2.33
N VAL A 138 -10.57 5.37 2.59
CA VAL A 138 -10.44 5.95 3.92
C VAL A 138 -11.79 5.88 4.61
N MET A 139 -11.86 5.18 5.74
CA MET A 139 -13.05 5.11 6.57
C MET A 139 -13.04 6.19 7.63
N HIS A 140 -11.85 6.58 8.12
CA HIS A 140 -11.67 7.63 9.09
C HIS A 140 -10.39 8.39 8.75
N GLU A 141 -10.52 9.72 8.63
CA GLU A 141 -9.41 10.61 8.28
C GLU A 141 -8.53 10.90 9.49
N GLY A 142 -7.31 11.33 9.26
CA GLY A 142 -6.40 11.73 10.32
C GLY A 142 -4.96 11.62 9.89
N SER A 143 -4.07 11.50 10.87
CA SER A 143 -2.62 11.43 10.65
C SER A 143 -2.09 10.05 10.98
N ILE A 144 -1.10 9.64 10.20
CA ILE A 144 -0.31 8.41 10.42
C ILE A 144 1.13 8.86 10.61
N THR A 145 1.84 8.24 11.53
CA THR A 145 3.26 8.51 11.78
C THR A 145 4.06 7.22 11.66
N VAL A 146 5.26 7.30 11.12
CA VAL A 146 6.17 6.15 11.06
C VAL A 146 6.36 5.60 12.47
N GLY A 147 6.20 4.30 12.61
CA GLY A 147 6.27 3.63 13.91
C GLY A 147 4.93 3.37 14.55
N ASP A 148 3.84 3.92 14.01
CA ASP A 148 2.50 3.66 14.54
C ASP A 148 2.18 2.17 14.46
N ASP A 149 1.50 1.67 15.49
CA ASP A 149 0.98 0.32 15.48
C ASP A 149 -0.19 0.24 14.49
N VAL A 150 -0.34 -0.92 13.86
CA VAL A 150 -1.42 -1.18 12.91
C VAL A 150 -2.24 -2.36 13.42
N LYS A 151 -3.54 -2.12 13.61
CA LYS A 151 -4.48 -3.19 13.93
C LYS A 151 -5.08 -3.70 12.63
N ILE A 152 -5.07 -5.01 12.43
CA ILE A 152 -5.53 -5.64 11.19
C ILE A 152 -6.75 -6.48 11.51
N ILE A 153 -7.86 -6.18 10.84
CA ILE A 153 -9.15 -6.78 11.12
C ILE A 153 -9.69 -7.44 9.85
N ASN A 154 -9.74 -8.75 9.86
CA ASN A 154 -10.32 -9.54 8.77
C ASN A 154 -11.69 -10.06 9.23
N GLU A 155 -12.61 -9.11 9.45
CA GLU A 155 -13.96 -9.46 9.80
C GLU A 155 -14.75 -9.83 8.58
N GLY A 156 -15.76 -10.50 8.77
CA GLY A 156 -16.59 -10.88 7.72
C GLY A 156 -16.08 -12.01 7.07
N GLY A 157 -15.25 -12.49 7.59
CA GLY A 157 -15.21 -13.79 7.23
C GLY A 157 -16.64 -14.07 7.13
N PRO A 158 -17.04 -14.79 6.58
CA PRO A 158 -18.38 -14.97 6.39
C PRO A 158 -19.03 -15.18 7.62
N VAL A 159 -18.61 -15.01 8.29
CA VAL A 159 -19.32 -15.16 9.21
C VAL A 159 -19.79 -14.42 9.82
N GLY A 160 -19.63 -14.13 9.62
CA GLY A 160 -20.01 -13.56 10.06
C GLY A 160 -20.31 -12.68 9.85
N ASN A 161 -20.05 -12.49 9.42
CA ASN A 161 -20.44 -11.95 9.42
C ASN A 161 -20.92 -11.59 9.52
N PRO A 162 -21.18 -11.45 9.65
CA PRO A 162 -21.71 -10.97 9.86
C PRO A 162 -21.89 -10.91 10.09
#